data_d3859094a00e6c9363dc38e14cf9d4bf
#
_entry.id   d3859094a00e6c9363dc38e14cf9d4bf
#
_cell.length_a   1.000
_cell.length_b   1.000
_cell.length_c   1.000
_cell.angle_alpha   90.00
_cell.angle_beta   90.00
_cell.angle_gamma   90.00
#
_symmetry.space_group_name_H-M   'P 1'
#
loop_
_entity.id
_entity.type
_entity.pdbx_description
1 polymer ?
#
loop_
_entity_poly.entity_id
_entity_poly.type
_entity_poly.pdbx_seq_one_letter_code
_entity_poly.pdbx_strand_id
1 'polypeptide(L)'
;ALACLPALAPDLVLLDIGLPDISGLEVLGGIRRQSPHAAVIMITAFEDLDTVISAMKRGAFDYLLKPLRMDALKLCLERAGSSIRLGKEIRLLQDKALREQIPFFIAESEALTDVVQTVAKVAVSPDTPVLIEGDTGTGKELIASAIHYRSPNFRGPLITVNCAAIPSELIESELFGYAPGAFSGAGKKGKTGLVEEAAGGTLFLDEIGELPQSAQAKLLRFLQEGEFYALGSTVKRTVRTRVVAATNRNLEDMVRQGTF
;
A
#
# COMPACT_ATOMS: atom_id res chain seq x y z
N ALA A 1 -8.84 -10.95 28.07
CA ALA A 1 -7.68 -11.03 27.16
C ALA A 1 -7.58 -9.80 26.23
N LEU A 2 -8.63 -9.45 25.47
CA LEU A 2 -8.57 -8.32 24.52
C LEU A 2 -8.29 -6.96 25.21
N ALA A 3 -8.80 -6.72 26.39
CA ALA A 3 -8.56 -5.47 27.14
C ALA A 3 -7.09 -5.28 27.57
N CYS A 4 -6.29 -6.35 27.66
CA CYS A 4 -4.89 -6.28 28.09
C CYS A 4 -3.93 -6.12 26.90
N LEU A 5 -4.38 -6.30 25.67
CA LEU A 5 -3.51 -6.26 24.48
C LEU A 5 -2.77 -4.92 24.29
N PRO A 6 -3.44 -3.75 24.45
CA PRO A 6 -2.76 -2.47 24.29
C PRO A 6 -1.63 -2.26 25.31
N ALA A 7 -1.83 -2.75 26.55
CA ALA A 7 -0.85 -2.59 27.64
C ALA A 7 0.32 -3.57 27.50
N LEU A 8 0.07 -4.79 27.03
CA LEU A 8 1.10 -5.84 26.90
C LEU A 8 1.86 -5.77 25.58
N ALA A 9 1.25 -5.22 24.53
CA ALA A 9 1.78 -5.14 23.16
C ALA A 9 2.55 -6.43 22.74
N PRO A 10 1.92 -7.61 22.80
CA PRO A 10 2.63 -8.87 22.58
C PRO A 10 3.03 -9.02 21.11
N ASP A 11 4.24 -9.50 20.88
CA ASP A 11 4.70 -9.88 19.53
C ASP A 11 4.12 -11.23 19.07
N LEU A 12 3.80 -12.11 20.05
CA LEU A 12 3.28 -13.46 19.79
C LEU A 12 2.16 -13.79 20.79
N VAL A 13 1.11 -14.41 20.29
CA VAL A 13 -0.03 -14.87 21.08
C VAL A 13 -0.29 -16.33 20.77
N LEU A 14 -0.38 -17.15 21.83
CA LEU A 14 -0.94 -18.51 21.75
C LEU A 14 -2.41 -18.43 22.14
N LEU A 15 -3.30 -18.80 21.24
CA LEU A 15 -4.74 -18.64 21.40
C LEU A 15 -5.47 -19.97 21.25
N ASP A 16 -6.14 -20.40 22.31
CA ASP A 16 -7.01 -21.57 22.25
C ASP A 16 -8.31 -21.24 21.48
N ILE A 17 -8.72 -22.12 20.59
CA ILE A 17 -10.01 -21.98 19.87
C ILE A 17 -11.17 -22.27 20.82
N GLY A 18 -11.04 -23.26 21.70
CA GLY A 18 -12.08 -23.70 22.61
C GLY A 18 -12.11 -22.92 23.93
N LEU A 19 -12.29 -21.61 23.86
CA LEU A 19 -12.48 -20.78 25.04
C LEU A 19 -13.93 -20.89 25.57
N PRO A 20 -14.15 -20.82 26.90
CA PRO A 20 -15.47 -21.07 27.50
C PRO A 20 -16.51 -19.97 27.19
N ASP A 21 -16.06 -18.72 27.04
CA ASP A 21 -16.95 -17.56 26.99
C ASP A 21 -17.15 -17.00 25.56
N ILE A 22 -16.15 -17.11 24.71
CA ILE A 22 -16.12 -16.52 23.38
C ILE A 22 -15.28 -17.38 22.44
N SER A 23 -15.67 -17.51 21.16
CA SER A 23 -14.88 -18.25 20.19
C SER A 23 -13.47 -17.67 19.99
N GLY A 24 -12.44 -18.51 20.02
CA GLY A 24 -11.07 -18.10 19.71
C GLY A 24 -10.94 -17.42 18.35
N LEU A 25 -11.81 -17.73 17.38
CA LEU A 25 -11.86 -17.04 16.08
C LEU A 25 -12.31 -15.57 16.18
N GLU A 26 -13.21 -15.27 17.11
CA GLU A 26 -13.64 -13.87 17.37
C GLU A 26 -12.55 -13.10 18.10
N VAL A 27 -11.85 -13.76 19.05
CA VAL A 27 -10.69 -13.19 19.74
C VAL A 27 -9.58 -12.91 18.73
N LEU A 28 -9.30 -13.81 17.78
CA LEU A 28 -8.35 -13.59 16.69
C LEU A 28 -8.69 -12.31 15.91
N GLY A 29 -9.96 -12.14 15.52
CA GLY A 29 -10.43 -10.92 14.85
C GLY A 29 -10.21 -9.65 15.70
N GLY A 30 -10.39 -9.73 17.02
CA GLY A 30 -10.09 -8.65 17.95
C GLY A 30 -8.59 -8.32 18.02
N ILE A 31 -7.74 -9.35 18.11
CA ILE A 31 -6.29 -9.18 18.12
C ILE A 31 -5.81 -8.54 16.81
N ARG A 32 -6.32 -8.97 15.66
CA ARG A 32 -5.95 -8.41 14.35
C ARG A 32 -6.27 -6.92 14.22
N ARG A 33 -7.38 -6.46 14.81
CA ARG A 33 -7.74 -5.04 14.83
C ARG A 33 -6.85 -4.21 15.76
N GLN A 34 -6.50 -4.73 16.93
CA GLN A 34 -5.75 -3.99 17.96
C GLN A 34 -4.23 -4.13 17.83
N SER A 35 -3.76 -5.29 17.36
CA SER A 35 -2.35 -5.65 17.24
C SER A 35 -2.10 -6.41 15.92
N PRO A 36 -2.20 -5.74 14.76
CA PRO A 36 -2.15 -6.39 13.44
C PRO A 36 -0.81 -7.11 13.18
N HIS A 37 0.25 -6.74 13.90
CA HIS A 37 1.59 -7.30 13.74
C HIS A 37 1.90 -8.50 14.63
N ALA A 38 1.06 -8.77 15.64
CA ALA A 38 1.27 -9.90 16.53
C ALA A 38 1.12 -11.24 15.76
N ALA A 39 2.07 -12.15 15.91
CA ALA A 39 1.91 -13.51 15.39
C ALA A 39 0.92 -14.26 16.30
N VAL A 40 -0.21 -14.73 15.74
CA VAL A 40 -1.20 -15.51 16.51
C VAL A 40 -1.13 -16.95 16.07
N ILE A 41 -0.74 -17.84 17.00
CA ILE A 41 -0.73 -19.28 16.83
C ILE A 41 -1.98 -19.83 17.52
N MET A 42 -2.84 -20.48 16.74
CA MET A 42 -4.06 -21.09 17.26
C MET A 42 -3.77 -22.44 17.87
N ILE A 43 -4.38 -22.74 19.01
CA ILE A 43 -4.33 -24.06 19.65
C ILE A 43 -5.71 -24.67 19.57
N THR A 44 -5.83 -25.92 19.07
CA THR A 44 -7.11 -26.59 18.91
C THR A 44 -7.06 -28.03 19.39
N ALA A 45 -8.16 -28.50 19.96
CA ALA A 45 -8.27 -29.89 20.46
C ALA A 45 -8.50 -30.87 19.34
N PHE A 46 -8.96 -30.45 18.17
CA PHE A 46 -9.16 -31.34 17.06
C PHE A 46 -9.87 -30.86 15.78
N GLU A 47 -9.73 -31.52 14.75
CA GLU A 47 -10.38 -32.26 13.64
C GLU A 47 -11.31 -31.44 12.73
N ASP A 48 -11.75 -30.26 13.09
CA ASP A 48 -12.52 -29.43 12.14
C ASP A 48 -11.57 -28.66 11.23
N LEU A 49 -11.29 -29.27 10.09
CA LEU A 49 -10.46 -28.65 9.04
C LEU A 49 -11.02 -27.29 8.61
N ASP A 50 -12.33 -27.13 8.62
CA ASP A 50 -13.00 -25.87 8.26
C ASP A 50 -12.69 -24.77 9.26
N THR A 51 -12.61 -25.07 10.55
CA THR A 51 -12.21 -24.13 11.59
C THR A 51 -10.74 -23.69 11.43
N VAL A 52 -9.84 -24.61 11.12
CA VAL A 52 -8.42 -24.31 10.85
C VAL A 52 -8.29 -23.42 9.60
N ILE A 53 -8.96 -23.77 8.51
CA ILE A 53 -8.98 -22.96 7.28
C ILE A 53 -9.54 -21.55 7.56
N SER A 54 -10.60 -21.46 8.36
CA SER A 54 -11.19 -20.19 8.76
C SER A 54 -10.22 -19.33 9.58
N ALA A 55 -9.49 -19.94 10.52
CA ALA A 55 -8.47 -19.25 11.31
C ALA A 55 -7.34 -18.69 10.41
N MET A 56 -6.84 -19.51 9.49
CA MET A 56 -5.80 -19.09 8.54
C MET A 56 -6.27 -17.95 7.63
N LYS A 57 -7.49 -18.03 7.09
CA LYS A 57 -8.11 -16.94 6.29
C LYS A 57 -8.29 -15.66 7.08
N ARG A 58 -8.53 -15.74 8.40
CA ARG A 58 -8.64 -14.59 9.30
C ARG A 58 -7.29 -14.07 9.78
N GLY A 59 -6.18 -14.63 9.29
CA GLY A 59 -4.83 -14.16 9.52
C GLY A 59 -4.13 -14.80 10.71
N ALA A 60 -4.51 -15.98 11.17
CA ALA A 60 -3.67 -16.75 12.09
C ALA A 60 -2.31 -17.02 11.43
N PHE A 61 -1.23 -16.97 12.20
CA PHE A 61 0.13 -17.24 11.73
C PHE A 61 0.32 -18.74 11.47
N ASP A 62 -0.16 -19.55 12.42
CA ASP A 62 -0.08 -21.02 12.36
C ASP A 62 -1.09 -21.64 13.35
N TYR A 63 -1.17 -22.97 13.39
CA TYR A 63 -1.98 -23.69 14.37
C TYR A 63 -1.25 -24.89 14.94
N LEU A 64 -1.65 -25.32 16.14
CA LEU A 64 -1.12 -26.48 16.87
C LEU A 64 -2.28 -27.32 17.38
N LEU A 65 -2.16 -28.65 17.22
CA LEU A 65 -3.13 -29.61 17.72
C LEU A 65 -2.81 -30.00 19.17
N LYS A 66 -3.84 -30.16 19.98
CA LYS A 66 -3.75 -30.81 21.31
C LYS A 66 -3.78 -32.32 21.15
N PRO A 67 -3.00 -33.13 21.91
CA PRO A 67 -2.01 -32.69 22.90
C PRO A 67 -0.78 -32.03 22.25
N LEU A 68 -0.31 -30.93 22.85
CA LEU A 68 0.82 -30.17 22.31
C LEU A 68 2.11 -31.01 22.30
N ARG A 69 2.62 -31.26 21.12
CA ARG A 69 3.92 -31.89 20.94
C ARG A 69 5.00 -30.80 21.03
N MET A 70 5.98 -30.99 21.92
CA MET A 70 7.01 -29.97 22.17
C MET A 70 7.85 -29.66 20.93
N ASP A 71 8.11 -30.63 20.05
CA ASP A 71 8.85 -30.43 18.82
C ASP A 71 8.07 -29.53 17.84
N ALA A 72 6.76 -29.77 17.68
CA ALA A 72 5.89 -28.95 16.85
C ALA A 72 5.77 -27.52 17.39
N LEU A 73 5.64 -27.36 18.72
CA LEU A 73 5.58 -26.06 19.38
C LEU A 73 6.88 -25.29 19.15
N LYS A 74 8.07 -25.90 19.39
CA LYS A 74 9.36 -25.27 19.16
C LYS A 74 9.51 -24.80 17.72
N LEU A 75 9.23 -25.65 16.74
CA LEU A 75 9.34 -25.28 15.33
C LEU A 75 8.42 -24.10 14.97
N CYS A 76 7.17 -24.13 15.46
CA CYS A 76 6.21 -23.05 15.22
C CYS A 76 6.67 -21.73 15.85
N LEU A 77 7.22 -21.76 17.08
CA LEU A 77 7.77 -20.59 17.76
C LEU A 77 9.01 -20.04 17.05
N GLU A 78 9.91 -20.88 16.54
CA GLU A 78 11.07 -20.48 15.77
C GLU A 78 10.68 -19.77 14.46
N ARG A 79 9.70 -20.30 13.74
CA ARG A 79 9.14 -19.70 12.54
C ARG A 79 8.50 -18.34 12.85
N ALA A 80 7.66 -18.28 13.88
CA ALA A 80 7.02 -17.04 14.32
C ALA A 80 8.08 -16.01 14.76
N GLY A 81 9.07 -16.40 15.56
CA GLY A 81 10.15 -15.52 15.99
C GLY A 81 11.00 -14.97 14.84
N SER A 82 11.25 -15.77 13.81
CA SER A 82 11.96 -15.33 12.60
C SER A 82 11.13 -14.33 11.81
N SER A 83 9.84 -14.60 11.63
CA SER A 83 8.91 -13.68 10.95
C SER A 83 8.77 -12.34 11.69
N ILE A 84 8.66 -12.37 13.02
CA ILE A 84 8.60 -11.17 13.88
C ILE A 84 9.87 -10.34 13.74
N ARG A 85 11.06 -10.98 13.81
CA ARG A 85 12.35 -10.28 13.65
C ARG A 85 12.46 -9.60 12.30
N LEU A 86 12.13 -10.32 11.22
CA LEU A 86 12.14 -9.75 9.87
C LEU A 86 11.17 -8.58 9.73
N GLY A 87 9.96 -8.69 10.28
CA GLY A 87 8.98 -7.60 10.29
C GLY A 87 9.44 -6.37 11.07
N LYS A 88 10.18 -6.55 12.18
CA LYS A 88 10.79 -5.44 12.94
C LYS A 88 11.92 -4.78 12.15
N GLU A 89 12.78 -5.57 11.50
CA GLU A 89 13.88 -5.05 10.68
C GLU A 89 13.36 -4.24 9.49
N ILE A 90 12.33 -4.73 8.80
CA ILE A 90 11.67 -3.99 7.71
C ILE A 90 11.16 -2.64 8.22
N ARG A 91 10.47 -2.60 9.36
CA ARG A 91 9.96 -1.35 9.95
C ARG A 91 11.08 -0.37 10.29
N LEU A 92 12.17 -0.85 10.89
CA LEU A 92 13.33 -0.01 11.19
C LEU A 92 13.94 0.60 9.91
N LEU A 93 14.03 -0.19 8.82
CA LEU A 93 14.51 0.30 7.53
C LEU A 93 13.54 1.32 6.92
N GLN A 94 12.23 1.09 7.03
CA GLN A 94 11.20 2.03 6.59
C GLN A 94 11.27 3.35 7.35
N ASP A 95 11.36 3.29 8.69
CA ASP A 95 11.47 4.48 9.54
C ASP A 95 12.77 5.25 9.26
N LYS A 96 13.87 4.55 8.99
CA LYS A 96 15.13 5.16 8.59
C LYS A 96 14.99 5.87 7.25
N ALA A 97 14.47 5.20 6.23
CA ALA A 97 14.24 5.77 4.91
C ALA A 97 13.29 6.98 4.98
N LEU A 98 12.22 6.90 5.78
CA LEU A 98 11.30 8.01 6.00
C LEU A 98 12.00 9.22 6.61
N ARG A 99 12.82 9.02 7.67
CA ARG A 99 13.56 10.12 8.33
C ARG A 99 14.61 10.74 7.43
N GLU A 100 15.26 9.97 6.58
CA GLU A 100 16.28 10.46 5.64
C GLU A 100 15.66 11.29 4.52
N GLN A 101 14.47 10.88 4.02
CA GLN A 101 13.79 11.55 2.91
C GLN A 101 12.84 12.66 3.36
N ILE A 102 12.27 12.58 4.57
CA ILE A 102 11.32 13.55 5.12
C ILE A 102 11.71 13.89 6.57
N PRO A 103 12.83 14.64 6.77
CA PRO A 103 13.35 14.91 8.11
C PRO A 103 12.41 15.73 9.00
N PHE A 104 11.41 16.43 8.42
CA PHE A 104 10.52 17.36 9.13
C PHE A 104 9.04 16.92 9.18
N PHE A 105 8.75 15.62 8.99
CA PHE A 105 7.38 15.13 9.10
C PHE A 105 6.99 14.99 10.58
N ILE A 106 6.66 16.11 11.21
CA ILE A 106 6.21 16.18 12.60
C ILE A 106 4.72 16.59 12.59
N ALA A 107 3.87 15.75 13.13
CA ALA A 107 2.44 16.03 13.33
C ALA A 107 2.26 16.71 14.69
N GLU A 108 2.12 18.03 14.72
CA GLU A 108 1.87 18.81 15.96
C GLU A 108 0.38 19.07 16.22
N SER A 109 -0.48 18.94 15.18
CA SER A 109 -1.91 19.14 15.32
C SER A 109 -2.67 17.80 15.40
N GLU A 110 -3.80 17.81 16.09
CA GLU A 110 -4.70 16.66 16.23
C GLU A 110 -5.20 16.17 14.87
N ALA A 111 -5.59 17.10 13.99
CA ALA A 111 -6.00 16.81 12.60
C ALA A 111 -4.90 16.11 11.77
N LEU A 112 -3.64 16.51 11.93
CA LEU A 112 -2.53 15.88 11.24
C LEU A 112 -2.21 14.48 11.81
N THR A 113 -2.48 14.27 13.10
CA THR A 113 -2.35 12.96 13.74
C THR A 113 -3.33 11.94 13.12
N ASP A 114 -4.56 12.34 12.84
CA ASP A 114 -5.56 11.49 12.17
C ASP A 114 -5.14 11.15 10.74
N VAL A 115 -4.58 12.13 10.02
CA VAL A 115 -4.02 11.89 8.68
C VAL A 115 -2.86 10.88 8.74
N VAL A 116 -1.94 11.01 9.70
CA VAL A 116 -0.83 10.06 9.89
C VAL A 116 -1.32 8.66 10.20
N GLN A 117 -2.35 8.51 11.01
CA GLN A 117 -2.97 7.21 11.28
C GLN A 117 -3.62 6.62 10.03
N THR A 118 -4.29 7.44 9.23
CA THR A 118 -4.89 7.03 7.96
C THR A 118 -3.82 6.61 6.97
N VAL A 119 -2.73 7.38 6.84
CA VAL A 119 -1.55 7.01 6.04
C VAL A 119 -1.00 5.64 6.43
N ALA A 120 -0.86 5.37 7.73
CA ALA A 120 -0.35 4.08 8.21
C ALA A 120 -1.27 2.91 7.81
N LYS A 121 -2.59 3.11 7.84
CA LYS A 121 -3.57 2.09 7.42
C LYS A 121 -3.54 1.84 5.91
N VAL A 122 -3.52 2.93 5.13
CA VAL A 122 -3.55 2.87 3.66
C VAL A 122 -2.23 2.36 3.09
N ALA A 123 -1.09 2.69 3.73
CA ALA A 123 0.23 2.29 3.26
C ALA A 123 0.42 0.76 3.18
N VAL A 124 -0.28 0.00 4.03
CA VAL A 124 -0.17 -1.49 4.06
C VAL A 124 -0.69 -2.15 2.79
N SER A 125 -1.64 -1.52 2.06
CA SER A 125 -2.17 -2.03 0.81
C SER A 125 -1.34 -1.52 -0.38
N PRO A 126 -0.50 -2.35 -1.02
CA PRO A 126 0.41 -1.89 -2.07
C PRO A 126 -0.28 -1.55 -3.40
N ASP A 127 -1.46 -2.11 -3.64
CA ASP A 127 -2.13 -2.04 -4.94
C ASP A 127 -3.33 -1.06 -4.94
N THR A 128 -3.70 -0.50 -3.77
CA THR A 128 -4.84 0.43 -3.68
C THR A 128 -4.43 1.84 -4.11
N PRO A 129 -5.05 2.42 -5.14
CA PRO A 129 -4.86 3.83 -5.49
C PRO A 129 -5.30 4.74 -4.35
N VAL A 130 -4.61 5.88 -4.19
CA VAL A 130 -4.90 6.86 -3.14
C VAL A 130 -5.06 8.23 -3.75
N LEU A 131 -6.12 8.95 -3.37
CA LEU A 131 -6.31 10.35 -3.67
C LEU A 131 -6.07 11.19 -2.41
N ILE A 132 -5.27 12.25 -2.54
CA ILE A 132 -4.98 13.24 -1.50
C ILE A 132 -5.60 14.56 -1.93
N GLU A 133 -6.61 15.01 -1.23
CA GLU A 133 -7.25 16.31 -1.48
C GLU A 133 -6.80 17.33 -0.44
N GLY A 134 -6.55 18.56 -0.90
CA GLY A 134 -6.16 19.65 0.00
C GLY A 134 -5.62 20.86 -0.75
N ASP A 135 -5.65 22.02 -0.12
CA ASP A 135 -5.18 23.27 -0.70
C ASP A 135 -3.70 23.23 -1.09
N THR A 136 -3.29 24.17 -1.93
CA THR A 136 -1.88 24.33 -2.31
C THR A 136 -1.05 24.64 -1.05
N GLY A 137 0.10 23.97 -0.92
CA GLY A 137 1.01 24.18 0.21
C GLY A 137 0.68 23.39 1.48
N THR A 138 -0.37 22.56 1.52
CA THR A 138 -0.73 21.74 2.69
C THR A 138 0.17 20.53 2.93
N GLY A 139 1.16 20.27 2.06
CA GLY A 139 2.10 19.17 2.21
C GLY A 139 1.64 17.84 1.60
N LYS A 140 0.80 17.89 0.55
CA LYS A 140 0.33 16.68 -0.17
C LYS A 140 1.47 15.76 -0.61
N GLU A 141 2.58 16.32 -1.09
CA GLU A 141 3.78 15.58 -1.49
C GLU A 141 4.44 14.85 -0.30
N LEU A 142 4.46 15.47 0.89
CA LEU A 142 4.97 14.82 2.11
C LEU A 142 4.10 13.62 2.50
N ILE A 143 2.78 13.74 2.36
CA ILE A 143 1.84 12.64 2.62
C ILE A 143 2.05 11.51 1.60
N ALA A 144 2.19 11.82 0.32
CA ALA A 144 2.47 10.82 -0.73
C ALA A 144 3.78 10.07 -0.46
N SER A 145 4.83 10.80 -0.11
CA SER A 145 6.12 10.23 0.29
C SER A 145 5.98 9.34 1.54
N ALA A 146 5.23 9.78 2.55
CA ALA A 146 4.96 8.98 3.75
C ALA A 146 4.21 7.68 3.42
N ILE A 147 3.25 7.72 2.49
CA ILE A 147 2.54 6.53 1.99
C ILE A 147 3.53 5.57 1.31
N HIS A 148 4.43 6.06 0.47
CA HIS A 148 5.44 5.25 -0.19
C HIS A 148 6.39 4.58 0.81
N TYR A 149 7.07 5.36 1.67
CA TYR A 149 8.08 4.84 2.59
C TYR A 149 7.52 3.92 3.69
N ARG A 150 6.23 4.01 3.98
CA ARG A 150 5.53 3.09 4.89
C ARG A 150 4.90 1.89 4.18
N SER A 151 4.96 1.82 2.85
CA SER A 151 4.42 0.72 2.06
C SER A 151 5.37 -0.47 1.97
N PRO A 152 4.90 -1.67 1.61
CA PRO A 152 5.76 -2.80 1.27
C PRO A 152 6.71 -2.51 0.09
N ASN A 153 6.34 -1.57 -0.77
CA ASN A 153 7.07 -1.20 -1.99
C ASN A 153 8.12 -0.09 -1.77
N PHE A 154 8.42 0.26 -0.52
CA PHE A 154 9.31 1.38 -0.15
C PHE A 154 10.74 1.30 -0.71
N ARG A 155 11.18 0.12 -1.15
CA ARG A 155 12.48 -0.08 -1.81
C ARG A 155 12.43 0.19 -3.31
N GLY A 156 11.25 0.23 -3.89
CA GLY A 156 11.06 0.60 -5.28
C GLY A 156 11.16 2.12 -5.49
N PRO A 157 11.12 2.58 -6.73
CA PRO A 157 11.21 4.01 -7.02
C PRO A 157 9.95 4.75 -6.56
N LEU A 158 10.15 5.99 -6.08
CA LEU A 158 9.09 7.00 -5.95
C LEU A 158 9.25 7.98 -7.11
N ILE A 159 8.39 7.86 -8.11
CA ILE A 159 8.38 8.76 -9.27
C ILE A 159 7.32 9.83 -9.04
N THR A 160 7.76 11.09 -8.94
CA THR A 160 6.89 12.25 -8.72
C THR A 160 6.69 13.01 -10.02
N VAL A 161 5.44 13.29 -10.35
CA VAL A 161 5.03 14.02 -11.55
C VAL A 161 4.09 15.14 -11.15
N ASN A 162 4.45 16.39 -11.43
CA ASN A 162 3.52 17.49 -11.32
C ASN A 162 2.83 17.69 -12.68
N CYS A 163 1.54 17.34 -12.76
CA CYS A 163 0.78 17.37 -14.01
C CYS A 163 0.58 18.81 -14.53
N ALA A 164 0.58 19.81 -13.67
CA ALA A 164 0.48 21.22 -14.07
C ALA A 164 1.78 21.78 -14.68
N ALA A 165 2.92 21.15 -14.37
CA ALA A 165 4.23 21.62 -14.86
C ALA A 165 4.58 21.10 -16.26
N ILE A 166 3.85 20.10 -16.77
CA ILE A 166 4.10 19.50 -18.08
C ILE A 166 3.04 20.02 -19.08
N PRO A 167 3.46 20.50 -20.26
CA PRO A 167 2.51 20.90 -21.30
C PRO A 167 1.49 19.78 -21.61
N SER A 168 0.23 20.13 -21.80
CA SER A 168 -0.87 19.17 -22.00
C SER A 168 -0.63 18.23 -23.19
N GLU A 169 0.04 18.70 -24.25
CA GLU A 169 0.38 17.91 -25.43
C GLU A 169 1.48 16.87 -25.16
N LEU A 170 2.30 17.07 -24.12
CA LEU A 170 3.43 16.21 -23.80
C LEU A 170 3.13 15.24 -22.66
N ILE A 171 2.19 15.55 -21.77
CA ILE A 171 1.95 14.78 -20.55
C ILE A 171 1.67 13.30 -20.83
N GLU A 172 0.92 13.00 -21.89
CA GLU A 172 0.59 11.64 -22.27
C GLU A 172 1.84 10.85 -22.69
N SER A 173 2.74 11.50 -23.46
CA SER A 173 4.03 10.90 -23.89
C SER A 173 5.02 10.77 -22.73
N GLU A 174 4.99 11.66 -21.75
CA GLU A 174 5.79 11.55 -20.53
C GLU A 174 5.31 10.40 -19.64
N LEU A 175 4.00 10.30 -19.40
CA LEU A 175 3.43 9.26 -18.53
C LEU A 175 3.56 7.86 -19.12
N PHE A 176 3.17 7.67 -20.39
CA PHE A 176 3.04 6.34 -21.00
C PHE A 176 4.15 5.98 -21.97
N GLY A 177 5.04 6.95 -22.28
CA GLY A 177 6.10 6.77 -23.26
C GLY A 177 5.58 6.75 -24.70
N TYR A 178 6.49 6.59 -25.65
CA TYR A 178 6.16 6.53 -27.07
C TYR A 178 7.07 5.56 -27.84
N ALA A 179 6.53 4.99 -28.91
CA ALA A 179 7.29 4.16 -29.83
C ALA A 179 8.13 5.01 -30.81
N PRO A 180 9.21 4.48 -31.37
CA PRO A 180 9.98 5.18 -32.41
C PRO A 180 9.07 5.69 -33.52
N GLY A 181 9.16 6.98 -33.87
CA GLY A 181 8.38 7.58 -34.94
C GLY A 181 6.90 7.79 -34.66
N ALA A 182 6.46 7.74 -33.40
CA ALA A 182 5.05 7.88 -33.02
C ALA A 182 4.41 9.23 -33.43
N PHE A 183 5.19 10.29 -33.52
CA PHE A 183 4.76 11.64 -33.96
C PHE A 183 5.94 12.42 -34.57
N SER A 184 5.67 13.56 -35.22
CA SER A 184 6.71 14.42 -35.77
C SER A 184 7.55 15.03 -34.63
N GLY A 185 8.80 14.62 -34.55
CA GLY A 185 9.72 14.97 -33.43
C GLY A 185 9.95 13.84 -32.44
N ALA A 186 9.28 12.69 -32.57
CA ALA A 186 9.57 11.53 -31.75
C ALA A 186 10.99 11.01 -31.98
N GLY A 187 11.70 10.73 -30.90
CA GLY A 187 13.06 10.19 -30.96
C GLY A 187 13.14 8.86 -31.70
N LYS A 188 14.25 8.61 -32.39
CA LYS A 188 14.49 7.35 -33.16
C LYS A 188 14.49 6.09 -32.28
N LYS A 189 14.67 6.22 -30.98
CA LYS A 189 14.70 5.08 -30.02
C LYS A 189 13.39 4.91 -29.24
N GLY A 190 12.42 5.84 -29.40
CA GLY A 190 11.26 5.92 -28.52
C GLY A 190 11.63 6.46 -27.13
N LYS A 191 10.69 6.40 -26.20
CA LYS A 191 10.88 6.82 -24.79
C LYS A 191 10.10 5.90 -23.86
N THR A 192 10.72 5.47 -22.79
CA THR A 192 10.05 4.82 -21.66
C THR A 192 9.20 5.84 -20.92
N GLY A 193 7.99 5.47 -20.52
CA GLY A 193 7.10 6.34 -19.76
C GLY A 193 7.31 6.25 -18.25
N LEU A 194 6.92 7.31 -17.51
CA LEU A 194 7.06 7.41 -16.07
C LEU A 194 6.28 6.31 -15.31
N VAL A 195 5.18 5.83 -15.89
CA VAL A 195 4.43 4.66 -15.38
C VAL A 195 5.32 3.41 -15.32
N GLU A 196 6.14 3.19 -16.35
CA GLU A 196 7.06 2.05 -16.44
C GLU A 196 8.28 2.25 -15.53
N GLU A 197 8.79 3.48 -15.42
CA GLU A 197 9.88 3.82 -14.50
C GLU A 197 9.50 3.64 -13.03
N ALA A 198 8.21 3.80 -12.69
CA ALA A 198 7.67 3.56 -11.35
C ALA A 198 7.47 2.07 -11.01
N ALA A 199 7.88 1.16 -11.89
CA ALA A 199 7.65 -0.28 -11.70
C ALA A 199 8.19 -0.80 -10.35
N GLY A 200 7.35 -1.53 -9.63
CA GLY A 200 7.68 -2.06 -8.29
C GLY A 200 7.73 -1.02 -7.17
N GLY A 201 7.39 0.24 -7.48
CA GLY A 201 7.38 1.37 -6.55
C GLY A 201 6.05 2.11 -6.52
N THR A 202 6.14 3.44 -6.51
CA THR A 202 4.98 4.35 -6.46
C THR A 202 5.11 5.44 -7.51
N LEU A 203 4.04 5.66 -8.25
CA LEU A 203 3.84 6.83 -9.11
C LEU A 203 3.00 7.85 -8.35
N PHE A 204 3.56 9.01 -8.06
CA PHE A 204 2.86 10.13 -7.46
C PHE A 204 2.52 11.17 -8.54
N LEU A 205 1.22 11.43 -8.70
CA LEU A 205 0.67 12.39 -9.65
C LEU A 205 0.13 13.59 -8.88
N ASP A 206 0.90 14.67 -8.83
CA ASP A 206 0.44 15.92 -8.23
C ASP A 206 -0.38 16.73 -9.23
N GLU A 207 -1.39 17.44 -8.73
CA GLU A 207 -2.37 18.24 -9.50
C GLU A 207 -3.03 17.41 -10.62
N ILE A 208 -3.57 16.23 -10.27
CA ILE A 208 -4.18 15.31 -11.23
C ILE A 208 -5.35 15.90 -12.02
N GLY A 209 -6.03 16.91 -11.46
CA GLY A 209 -7.10 17.65 -12.13
C GLY A 209 -6.64 18.45 -13.37
N GLU A 210 -5.33 18.60 -13.60
CA GLU A 210 -4.76 19.25 -14.78
C GLU A 210 -4.54 18.30 -15.96
N LEU A 211 -4.80 16.99 -15.79
CA LEU A 211 -4.64 16.02 -16.86
C LEU A 211 -5.64 16.27 -18.00
N PRO A 212 -5.20 16.26 -19.26
CA PRO A 212 -6.12 16.29 -20.41
C PRO A 212 -6.91 14.97 -20.49
N GLN A 213 -8.11 15.03 -21.04
CA GLN A 213 -9.03 13.88 -21.11
C GLN A 213 -8.41 12.61 -21.75
N SER A 214 -7.53 12.78 -22.74
CA SER A 214 -6.81 11.64 -23.36
C SER A 214 -5.92 10.91 -22.36
N ALA A 215 -5.21 11.65 -21.51
CA ALA A 215 -4.37 11.08 -20.46
C ALA A 215 -5.20 10.48 -19.33
N GLN A 216 -6.33 11.12 -18.94
CA GLN A 216 -7.26 10.58 -17.94
C GLN A 216 -7.81 9.22 -18.38
N ALA A 217 -8.27 9.07 -19.62
CA ALA A 217 -8.79 7.81 -20.14
C ALA A 217 -7.75 6.67 -20.11
N LYS A 218 -6.49 6.97 -20.45
CA LYS A 218 -5.39 5.99 -20.36
C LYS A 218 -5.02 5.65 -18.93
N LEU A 219 -5.01 6.64 -18.05
CA LEU A 219 -4.74 6.44 -16.63
C LEU A 219 -5.84 5.59 -15.97
N LEU A 220 -7.11 5.82 -16.31
CA LEU A 220 -8.22 5.03 -15.81
C LEU A 220 -8.06 3.54 -16.19
N ARG A 221 -7.73 3.27 -17.45
CA ARG A 221 -7.46 1.90 -17.89
C ARG A 221 -6.29 1.28 -17.14
N PHE A 222 -5.22 2.05 -16.96
CA PHE A 222 -4.07 1.59 -16.19
C PHE A 222 -4.42 1.27 -14.72
N LEU A 223 -5.23 2.11 -14.08
CA LEU A 223 -5.69 1.88 -12.70
C LEU A 223 -6.57 0.63 -12.56
N GLN A 224 -7.38 0.33 -13.57
CA GLN A 224 -8.30 -0.82 -13.55
C GLN A 224 -7.62 -2.14 -13.90
N GLU A 225 -6.76 -2.13 -14.93
CA GLU A 225 -6.23 -3.33 -15.56
C GLU A 225 -4.73 -3.54 -15.29
N GLY A 226 -4.00 -2.51 -14.81
CA GLY A 226 -2.54 -2.52 -14.73
C GLY A 226 -1.86 -2.47 -16.11
N GLU A 227 -2.61 -2.13 -17.17
CA GLU A 227 -2.21 -2.22 -18.56
C GLU A 227 -2.24 -0.87 -19.25
N PHE A 228 -1.29 -0.64 -20.15
CA PHE A 228 -1.26 0.57 -20.96
C PHE A 228 -0.57 0.35 -22.30
N TYR A 229 -0.68 1.33 -23.20
CA TYR A 229 0.01 1.36 -24.50
C TYR A 229 0.83 2.64 -24.59
N ALA A 230 2.10 2.50 -25.02
CA ALA A 230 2.90 3.66 -25.38
C ALA A 230 2.29 4.34 -26.63
N LEU A 231 2.48 5.64 -26.77
CA LEU A 231 1.99 6.38 -27.95
C LEU A 231 2.57 5.78 -29.24
N GLY A 232 1.73 5.61 -30.24
CA GLY A 232 2.11 5.01 -31.52
C GLY A 232 2.44 3.50 -31.47
N SER A 233 2.14 2.81 -30.35
CA SER A 233 2.33 1.37 -30.20
C SER A 233 1.02 0.63 -30.03
N THR A 234 0.92 -0.53 -30.65
CA THR A 234 -0.16 -1.51 -30.43
C THR A 234 0.25 -2.61 -29.45
N VAL A 235 1.48 -2.55 -28.94
CA VAL A 235 1.99 -3.55 -27.99
C VAL A 235 1.53 -3.17 -26.59
N LYS A 236 0.77 -4.08 -25.97
CA LYS A 236 0.31 -3.98 -24.61
C LYS A 236 1.49 -4.11 -23.64
N ARG A 237 1.57 -3.22 -22.67
CA ARG A 237 2.52 -3.27 -21.54
C ARG A 237 1.77 -3.42 -20.24
N THR A 238 2.33 -4.18 -19.32
CA THR A 238 1.77 -4.40 -17.98
C THR A 238 2.82 -4.03 -16.96
N VAL A 239 2.46 -3.18 -16.00
CA VAL A 239 3.35 -2.72 -14.94
C VAL A 239 2.61 -2.77 -13.61
N ARG A 240 3.31 -3.23 -12.59
CA ARG A 240 2.84 -3.21 -11.22
C ARG A 240 3.46 -2.01 -10.53
N THR A 241 2.67 -0.97 -10.32
CA THR A 241 3.06 0.22 -9.55
C THR A 241 1.86 0.74 -8.78
N ARG A 242 2.12 1.27 -7.59
CA ARG A 242 1.10 1.96 -6.82
C ARG A 242 0.91 3.37 -7.36
N VAL A 243 -0.34 3.81 -7.50
CA VAL A 243 -0.64 5.19 -7.87
C VAL A 243 -1.13 5.96 -6.65
N VAL A 244 -0.50 7.10 -6.39
CA VAL A 244 -0.95 8.11 -5.43
C VAL A 244 -1.19 9.39 -6.22
N ALA A 245 -2.37 9.97 -6.13
CA ALA A 245 -2.73 11.20 -6.81
C ALA A 245 -3.00 12.30 -5.79
N ALA A 246 -2.73 13.55 -6.15
CA ALA A 246 -3.06 14.70 -5.33
C ALA A 246 -3.71 15.81 -6.18
N THR A 247 -4.56 16.60 -5.55
CA THR A 247 -5.21 17.75 -6.18
C THR A 247 -5.63 18.80 -5.15
N ASN A 248 -5.69 20.06 -5.58
CA ASN A 248 -6.35 21.15 -4.87
C ASN A 248 -7.74 21.47 -5.44
N ARG A 249 -8.17 20.77 -6.51
CA ARG A 249 -9.47 20.97 -7.15
C ARG A 249 -10.49 19.98 -6.61
N ASN A 250 -11.76 20.40 -6.64
CA ASN A 250 -12.88 19.51 -6.37
C ASN A 250 -13.14 18.62 -7.60
N LEU A 251 -12.67 17.36 -7.55
CA LEU A 251 -12.86 16.42 -8.67
C LEU A 251 -14.34 16.05 -8.88
N GLU A 252 -15.18 16.06 -7.86
CA GLU A 252 -16.61 15.77 -8.00
C GLU A 252 -17.31 16.84 -8.88
N ASP A 253 -16.95 18.11 -8.68
CA ASP A 253 -17.47 19.19 -9.50
C ASP A 253 -16.93 19.11 -10.92
N MET A 254 -15.68 18.74 -11.13
CA MET A 254 -15.09 18.53 -12.44
C MET A 254 -15.76 17.38 -13.19
N VAL A 255 -16.09 16.29 -12.50
CA VAL A 255 -16.86 15.16 -13.08
C VAL A 255 -18.25 15.61 -13.49
N ARG A 256 -18.96 16.41 -12.67
CA ARG A 256 -20.28 16.98 -13.04
C ARG A 256 -20.23 17.88 -14.27
N GLN A 257 -19.11 18.58 -14.46
CA GLN A 257 -18.86 19.47 -15.62
C GLN A 257 -18.32 18.70 -16.84
N GLY A 258 -17.99 17.43 -16.72
CA GLY A 258 -17.41 16.62 -17.79
C GLY A 258 -15.96 16.98 -18.14
N THR A 259 -15.22 17.57 -17.19
CA THR A 259 -13.80 17.94 -17.37
C THR A 259 -12.84 16.95 -16.71
N PHE A 260 -13.36 16.05 -15.86
CA PHE A 260 -12.63 14.94 -15.27
C PHE A 260 -13.42 13.64 -15.36
#